data_bd6ff5fb4f180ac295b1458b6a233bb0
#
_entry.id   bd6ff5fb4f180ac295b1458b6a233bb0
#
_cell.length_a   1.000
_cell.length_b   1.000
_cell.length_c   1.000
_cell.angle_alpha   90.00
_cell.angle_beta   90.00
_cell.angle_gamma   90.00
#
_symmetry.space_group_name_H-M   'P 1'
#
loop_
_entity.id
_entity.type
_entity.pdbx_description
1 polymer ?
#
loop_
_entity_poly.entity_id
_entity_poly.type
_entity_poly.pdbx_seq_one_letter_code
_entity_poly.pdbx_strand_id
1 'polypeptide(L)'
;MQKPRVLSVKAFILSGGFGKRLRPITDYVPKPLVPINNIPIIEWQIRYFKKFGIKEFVICSGYKNEQIKDHLEAKKNLGAAIQYSIEKISLGTGGAIKNAFRFIDEPNFFVMNGDVITDLDPRQLQSKPNSIAVVPLRTSFGIVDITENKVTRFYEKPTISEYWMNAGIYYLSREITKYMPKKGNIENSTFPLCATKGRLSAVKYPKAFWHSIDSHKDIEECSKNIVARHYDDFIFKK
;
A
#
# COMPACT_ATOMS: atom_id res chain seq x y z
N MET A 1 -37.86 4.06 -12.46
CA MET A 1 -37.01 4.22 -11.25
C MET A 1 -35.60 3.78 -11.57
N GLN A 2 -34.66 4.72 -11.71
CA GLN A 2 -33.24 4.38 -11.85
C GLN A 2 -32.77 3.77 -10.53
N LYS A 3 -32.18 2.55 -10.58
CA LYS A 3 -31.51 1.97 -9.42
C LYS A 3 -30.44 2.99 -8.93
N PRO A 4 -30.34 3.26 -7.62
CA PRO A 4 -29.29 4.12 -7.12
C PRO A 4 -27.95 3.56 -7.59
N ARG A 5 -27.16 4.42 -8.26
CA ARG A 5 -25.81 4.08 -8.68
C ARG A 5 -25.02 3.83 -7.40
N VAL A 6 -24.75 2.57 -7.09
CA VAL A 6 -23.78 2.25 -6.05
C VAL A 6 -22.48 2.85 -6.52
N LEU A 7 -22.06 3.94 -5.91
CA LEU A 7 -20.79 4.59 -6.23
C LEU A 7 -19.69 3.57 -5.92
N SER A 8 -19.08 3.04 -6.98
CA SER A 8 -17.98 2.10 -6.85
C SER A 8 -16.79 2.86 -6.28
N VAL A 9 -16.24 2.41 -5.16
CA VAL A 9 -15.06 3.02 -4.56
C VAL A 9 -13.83 2.64 -5.38
N LYS A 10 -13.05 3.62 -5.84
CA LYS A 10 -11.77 3.40 -6.54
C LYS A 10 -10.62 3.21 -5.58
N ALA A 11 -9.60 2.47 -6.03
CA ALA A 11 -8.34 2.34 -5.30
C ALA A 11 -7.17 2.90 -6.13
N PHE A 12 -6.34 3.73 -5.49
CA PHE A 12 -5.05 4.18 -6.04
C PHE A 12 -3.96 3.22 -5.60
N ILE A 13 -3.12 2.79 -6.54
CA ILE A 13 -1.89 2.03 -6.27
C ILE A 13 -0.69 2.91 -6.60
N LEU A 14 0.13 3.23 -5.60
CA LEU A 14 1.28 4.14 -5.74
C LEU A 14 2.49 3.39 -6.29
N SER A 15 2.73 3.48 -7.56
CA SER A 15 3.70 2.68 -8.34
C SER A 15 4.76 3.51 -9.05
N GLY A 16 4.98 4.78 -8.65
CA GLY A 16 5.88 5.71 -9.35
C GLY A 16 7.36 5.63 -8.96
N GLY A 17 7.70 4.86 -7.91
CA GLY A 17 9.05 4.81 -7.35
C GLY A 17 10.08 4.02 -8.18
N PHE A 18 11.36 4.41 -8.07
CA PHE A 18 12.48 3.76 -8.77
C PHE A 18 12.87 2.38 -8.21
N GLY A 19 12.46 2.03 -6.99
CA GLY A 19 12.81 0.76 -6.37
C GLY A 19 14.31 0.54 -6.12
N LYS A 20 15.10 1.60 -5.88
CA LYS A 20 16.58 1.56 -5.83
C LYS A 20 17.17 0.49 -4.91
N ARG A 21 16.49 0.15 -3.82
CA ARG A 21 16.93 -0.88 -2.85
C ARG A 21 16.82 -2.32 -3.38
N LEU A 22 16.06 -2.53 -4.46
CA LEU A 22 15.89 -3.82 -5.14
C LEU A 22 16.78 -3.98 -6.37
N ARG A 23 17.75 -3.08 -6.59
CA ARG A 23 18.75 -3.25 -7.65
C ARG A 23 19.57 -4.53 -7.41
N PRO A 24 19.95 -5.26 -8.48
CA PRO A 24 19.80 -4.89 -9.90
C PRO A 24 18.45 -5.22 -10.55
N ILE A 25 17.53 -5.91 -9.85
CA ILE A 25 16.23 -6.32 -10.44
C ILE A 25 15.48 -5.12 -11.02
N THR A 26 15.43 -4.02 -10.29
CA THR A 26 14.69 -2.82 -10.72
C THR A 26 15.39 -1.98 -11.79
N ASP A 27 16.59 -2.36 -12.18
CA ASP A 27 17.20 -1.80 -13.38
C ASP A 27 16.55 -2.35 -14.68
N TYR A 28 15.92 -3.52 -14.60
CA TYR A 28 15.25 -4.19 -15.72
C TYR A 28 13.74 -4.08 -15.67
N VAL A 29 13.12 -4.26 -14.50
CA VAL A 29 11.67 -4.19 -14.31
C VAL A 29 11.29 -3.19 -13.22
N PRO A 30 10.16 -2.46 -13.33
CA PRO A 30 9.73 -1.58 -12.25
C PRO A 30 9.32 -2.39 -11.02
N LYS A 31 9.48 -1.81 -9.82
CA LYS A 31 9.17 -2.47 -8.53
C LYS A 31 7.80 -3.18 -8.50
N PRO A 32 6.71 -2.60 -9.04
CA PRO A 32 5.41 -3.28 -9.07
C PRO A 32 5.37 -4.59 -9.85
N LEU A 33 6.31 -4.78 -10.78
CA LEU A 33 6.45 -6.03 -11.56
C LEU A 33 7.44 -7.03 -10.96
N VAL A 34 8.10 -6.71 -9.84
CA VAL A 34 8.94 -7.68 -9.12
C VAL A 34 8.05 -8.84 -8.65
N PRO A 35 8.41 -10.10 -9.00
CA PRO A 35 7.58 -11.24 -8.66
C PRO A 35 7.80 -11.68 -7.20
N ILE A 36 6.71 -12.02 -6.53
CA ILE A 36 6.66 -12.75 -5.28
C ILE A 36 5.91 -14.06 -5.57
N ASN A 37 6.58 -15.20 -5.39
CA ASN A 37 6.04 -16.51 -5.80
C ASN A 37 5.51 -16.51 -7.25
N ASN A 38 6.33 -16.00 -8.19
CA ASN A 38 6.04 -15.90 -9.63
C ASN A 38 4.86 -14.97 -10.00
N ILE A 39 4.33 -14.19 -9.06
CA ILE A 39 3.24 -13.25 -9.29
C ILE A 39 3.74 -11.85 -8.98
N PRO A 40 3.67 -10.88 -9.92
CA PRO A 40 4.03 -9.50 -9.68
C PRO A 40 3.29 -8.85 -8.51
N ILE A 41 3.97 -7.98 -7.76
CA ILE A 41 3.39 -7.28 -6.61
C ILE A 41 2.06 -6.59 -6.97
N ILE A 42 2.01 -5.92 -8.12
CA ILE A 42 0.80 -5.21 -8.56
C ILE A 42 -0.38 -6.16 -8.81
N GLU A 43 -0.13 -7.41 -9.26
CA GLU A 43 -1.18 -8.40 -9.41
C GLU A 43 -1.74 -8.85 -8.05
N TRP A 44 -0.88 -9.06 -7.06
CA TRP A 44 -1.31 -9.35 -5.69
C TRP A 44 -2.23 -8.24 -5.18
N GLN A 45 -1.86 -6.97 -5.38
CA GLN A 45 -2.61 -5.81 -4.91
C GLN A 45 -3.96 -5.66 -5.60
N ILE A 46 -4.03 -5.82 -6.92
CA ILE A 46 -5.29 -5.76 -7.66
C ILE A 46 -6.22 -6.90 -7.24
N ARG A 47 -5.70 -8.13 -7.12
CA ARG A 47 -6.48 -9.30 -6.69
C ARG A 47 -6.98 -9.14 -5.25
N TYR A 48 -6.12 -8.63 -4.35
CA TYR A 48 -6.50 -8.31 -2.98
C TYR A 48 -7.71 -7.37 -2.93
N PHE A 49 -7.66 -6.24 -3.58
CA PHE A 49 -8.79 -5.31 -3.59
C PHE A 49 -10.05 -5.91 -4.25
N LYS A 50 -9.88 -6.69 -5.31
CA LYS A 50 -11.00 -7.38 -5.96
C LYS A 50 -11.70 -8.38 -5.04
N LYS A 51 -10.98 -9.03 -4.13
CA LYS A 51 -11.56 -9.90 -3.10
C LYS A 51 -12.58 -9.16 -2.23
N PHE A 52 -12.38 -7.88 -2.02
CA PHE A 52 -13.29 -7.00 -1.27
C PHE A 52 -14.27 -6.21 -2.15
N GLY A 53 -14.41 -6.60 -3.42
CA GLY A 53 -15.39 -6.01 -4.35
C GLY A 53 -14.92 -4.72 -5.04
N ILE A 54 -13.69 -4.24 -4.80
CA ILE A 54 -13.13 -3.06 -5.45
C ILE A 54 -12.53 -3.47 -6.79
N LYS A 55 -13.06 -2.93 -7.90
CA LYS A 55 -12.71 -3.33 -9.26
C LYS A 55 -12.23 -2.18 -10.14
N GLU A 56 -12.18 -0.98 -9.61
CA GLU A 56 -11.75 0.23 -10.32
C GLU A 56 -10.47 0.76 -9.69
N PHE A 57 -9.43 0.93 -10.52
CA PHE A 57 -8.09 1.29 -10.07
C PHE A 57 -7.54 2.48 -10.83
N VAL A 58 -6.75 3.29 -10.12
CA VAL A 58 -5.86 4.28 -10.72
C VAL A 58 -4.42 3.90 -10.34
N ILE A 59 -3.63 3.50 -11.33
CA ILE A 59 -2.22 3.19 -11.12
C ILE A 59 -1.43 4.50 -11.24
N CYS A 60 -0.90 4.97 -10.10
CA CYS A 60 -0.02 6.14 -10.05
C CYS A 60 1.39 5.68 -10.39
N SER A 61 1.80 5.78 -11.65
CA SER A 61 3.06 5.24 -12.17
C SER A 61 3.98 6.34 -12.68
N GLY A 62 5.26 6.02 -12.81
CA GLY A 62 6.28 6.93 -13.32
C GLY A 62 7.39 6.14 -13.99
N TYR A 63 8.37 5.66 -13.22
CA TYR A 63 9.47 4.87 -13.73
C TYR A 63 8.98 3.59 -14.44
N LYS A 64 9.37 3.43 -15.71
CA LYS A 64 9.00 2.27 -16.56
C LYS A 64 7.49 1.97 -16.60
N ASN A 65 6.67 3.02 -16.64
CA ASN A 65 5.22 2.90 -16.63
C ASN A 65 4.67 2.04 -17.78
N GLU A 66 5.30 2.09 -18.96
CA GLU A 66 4.87 1.28 -20.13
C GLU A 66 4.92 -0.22 -19.82
N GLN A 67 5.98 -0.69 -19.14
CA GLN A 67 6.07 -2.10 -18.76
C GLN A 67 4.92 -2.53 -17.83
N ILE A 68 4.50 -1.65 -16.90
CA ILE A 68 3.36 -1.94 -16.01
C ILE A 68 2.07 -2.03 -16.82
N LYS A 69 1.87 -1.09 -17.73
CA LYS A 69 0.70 -1.03 -18.61
C LYS A 69 0.63 -2.25 -19.49
N ASP A 70 1.69 -2.55 -20.25
CA ASP A 70 1.76 -3.68 -21.18
C ASP A 70 1.50 -5.00 -20.44
N HIS A 71 2.09 -5.18 -19.24
CA HIS A 71 1.88 -6.37 -18.44
C HIS A 71 0.41 -6.55 -18.05
N LEU A 72 -0.24 -5.50 -17.55
CA LEU A 72 -1.64 -5.57 -17.12
C LEU A 72 -2.58 -5.74 -18.29
N GLU A 73 -2.35 -5.06 -19.41
CA GLU A 73 -3.15 -5.19 -20.64
C GLU A 73 -3.04 -6.60 -21.23
N ALA A 74 -1.84 -7.20 -21.29
CA ALA A 74 -1.64 -8.57 -21.72
C ALA A 74 -2.42 -9.59 -20.87
N LYS A 75 -2.69 -9.26 -19.61
CA LYS A 75 -3.51 -10.05 -18.68
C LYS A 75 -4.97 -9.58 -18.62
N LYS A 76 -5.44 -8.83 -19.63
CA LYS A 76 -6.81 -8.27 -19.68
C LYS A 76 -7.16 -7.50 -18.40
N ASN A 77 -6.19 -6.75 -17.86
CA ASN A 77 -6.30 -5.96 -16.64
C ASN A 77 -6.82 -6.77 -15.41
N LEU A 78 -6.58 -8.08 -15.40
CA LEU A 78 -7.11 -9.01 -14.40
C LEU A 78 -8.63 -8.90 -14.21
N GLY A 79 -9.37 -8.46 -15.23
CA GLY A 79 -10.82 -8.21 -15.17
C GLY A 79 -11.20 -7.02 -14.28
N ALA A 80 -10.35 -6.00 -14.19
CA ALA A 80 -10.56 -4.73 -13.50
C ALA A 80 -10.62 -3.56 -14.50
N ALA A 81 -11.24 -2.45 -14.10
CA ALA A 81 -11.14 -1.18 -14.83
C ALA A 81 -9.92 -0.42 -14.32
N ILE A 82 -8.95 -0.18 -15.19
CA ILE A 82 -7.67 0.44 -14.82
C ILE A 82 -7.47 1.75 -15.59
N GLN A 83 -7.14 2.80 -14.86
CA GLN A 83 -6.69 4.09 -15.38
C GLN A 83 -5.24 4.34 -14.92
N TYR A 84 -4.49 5.11 -15.69
CA TYR A 84 -3.08 5.40 -15.38
C TYR A 84 -2.87 6.89 -15.13
N SER A 85 -2.33 7.24 -13.96
CA SER A 85 -1.85 8.57 -13.63
C SER A 85 -0.33 8.59 -13.73
N ILE A 86 0.18 9.02 -14.89
CA ILE A 86 1.61 8.96 -15.20
C ILE A 86 2.31 10.21 -14.67
N GLU A 87 3.41 10.02 -13.95
CA GLU A 87 4.29 11.06 -13.43
C GLU A 87 5.49 11.23 -14.37
N LYS A 88 5.68 12.42 -14.95
CA LYS A 88 6.86 12.74 -15.75
C LYS A 88 8.13 12.92 -14.87
N ILE A 89 7.94 13.31 -13.64
CA ILE A 89 8.97 13.46 -12.60
C ILE A 89 8.43 12.86 -11.31
N SER A 90 9.29 12.37 -10.43
CA SER A 90 8.85 11.84 -9.13
C SER A 90 8.16 12.92 -8.30
N LEU A 91 6.89 12.70 -7.97
CA LEU A 91 6.05 13.63 -7.23
C LEU A 91 6.00 13.32 -5.72
N GLY A 92 6.47 12.15 -5.30
CA GLY A 92 6.26 11.61 -3.95
C GLY A 92 4.81 11.16 -3.72
N THR A 93 4.54 10.49 -2.61
CA THR A 93 3.23 9.86 -2.36
C THR A 93 2.07 10.85 -2.35
N GLY A 94 2.23 12.01 -1.71
CA GLY A 94 1.19 13.06 -1.68
C GLY A 94 0.98 13.72 -3.04
N GLY A 95 2.05 14.02 -3.76
CA GLY A 95 1.96 14.59 -5.12
C GLY A 95 1.37 13.61 -6.14
N ALA A 96 1.69 12.32 -6.04
CA ALA A 96 1.13 11.27 -6.86
C ALA A 96 -0.39 11.16 -6.71
N ILE A 97 -0.89 11.12 -5.47
CA ILE A 97 -2.32 11.10 -5.18
C ILE A 97 -2.99 12.36 -5.73
N LYS A 98 -2.40 13.54 -5.48
CA LYS A 98 -2.93 14.81 -5.98
C LYS A 98 -2.99 14.86 -7.50
N ASN A 99 -1.98 14.35 -8.21
CA ASN A 99 -1.96 14.27 -9.67
C ASN A 99 -3.04 13.32 -10.21
N ALA A 100 -3.29 12.22 -9.50
CA ALA A 100 -4.28 11.22 -9.86
C ALA A 100 -5.73 11.63 -9.53
N PHE A 101 -5.92 12.70 -8.79
CA PHE A 101 -7.22 13.14 -8.28
C PHE A 101 -8.25 13.43 -9.38
N ARG A 102 -7.82 13.80 -10.59
CA ARG A 102 -8.68 14.00 -11.76
C ARG A 102 -9.46 12.76 -12.20
N PHE A 103 -9.09 11.57 -11.72
CA PHE A 103 -9.75 10.30 -12.03
C PHE A 103 -10.79 9.89 -10.98
N ILE A 104 -11.02 10.73 -9.96
CA ILE A 104 -11.95 10.44 -8.86
C ILE A 104 -13.13 11.41 -8.90
N ASP A 105 -14.32 10.84 -8.99
CA ASP A 105 -15.59 11.54 -8.81
C ASP A 105 -16.25 11.20 -7.47
N GLU A 106 -15.80 10.11 -6.85
CA GLU A 106 -16.32 9.59 -5.59
C GLU A 106 -15.90 10.47 -4.39
N PRO A 107 -16.72 10.54 -3.31
CA PRO A 107 -16.39 11.35 -2.13
C PRO A 107 -15.19 10.80 -1.35
N ASN A 108 -14.94 9.50 -1.45
CA ASN A 108 -13.85 8.81 -0.77
C ASN A 108 -13.23 7.76 -1.69
N PHE A 109 -11.96 7.41 -1.44
CA PHE A 109 -11.19 6.48 -2.23
C PHE A 109 -10.15 5.75 -1.38
N PHE A 110 -9.74 4.56 -1.81
CA PHE A 110 -8.60 3.87 -1.22
C PHE A 110 -7.29 4.31 -1.85
N VAL A 111 -6.23 4.23 -1.07
CA VAL A 111 -4.84 4.35 -1.52
C VAL A 111 -4.05 3.20 -0.93
N MET A 112 -3.16 2.60 -1.73
CA MET A 112 -2.24 1.57 -1.29
C MET A 112 -0.83 1.86 -1.82
N ASN A 113 0.16 1.76 -0.94
CA ASN A 113 1.56 1.81 -1.35
C ASN A 113 1.89 0.62 -2.25
N GLY A 114 2.60 0.86 -3.34
CA GLY A 114 2.86 -0.12 -4.41
C GLY A 114 3.82 -1.26 -4.05
N ASP A 115 4.18 -1.39 -2.79
CA ASP A 115 5.08 -2.40 -2.25
C ASP A 115 4.46 -3.26 -1.13
N VAL A 116 3.19 -3.06 -0.83
CA VAL A 116 2.50 -3.76 0.26
C VAL A 116 1.78 -5.00 -0.25
N ILE A 117 1.95 -6.13 0.45
CA ILE A 117 1.15 -7.35 0.32
C ILE A 117 0.54 -7.65 1.69
N THR A 118 -0.78 -7.87 1.75
CA THR A 118 -1.49 -8.01 3.03
C THR A 118 -2.88 -8.67 2.89
N ASP A 119 -3.36 -9.25 3.99
CA ASP A 119 -4.71 -9.82 4.13
C ASP A 119 -5.67 -8.96 4.95
N LEU A 120 -5.25 -7.77 5.40
CA LEU A 120 -6.14 -6.92 6.20
C LEU A 120 -7.45 -6.59 5.46
N ASP A 121 -8.56 -6.50 6.19
CA ASP A 121 -9.85 -6.13 5.58
C ASP A 121 -9.95 -4.60 5.40
N PRO A 122 -9.83 -4.08 4.17
CA PRO A 122 -9.84 -2.64 3.91
C PRO A 122 -11.20 -2.00 4.20
N ARG A 123 -12.29 -2.79 4.27
CA ARG A 123 -13.63 -2.27 4.54
C ARG A 123 -13.72 -1.67 5.94
N GLN A 124 -12.92 -2.12 6.89
CA GLN A 124 -12.88 -1.55 8.24
C GLN A 124 -12.40 -0.09 8.23
N LEU A 125 -11.58 0.30 7.25
CA LEU A 125 -11.16 1.70 7.07
C LEU A 125 -12.32 2.63 6.70
N GLN A 126 -13.40 2.09 6.11
CA GLN A 126 -14.55 2.88 5.66
C GLN A 126 -15.43 3.37 6.83
N SER A 127 -15.18 2.89 8.05
CA SER A 127 -15.91 3.34 9.25
C SER A 127 -15.77 4.84 9.52
N LYS A 128 -14.65 5.44 9.11
CA LYS A 128 -14.40 6.89 9.18
C LYS A 128 -13.60 7.35 7.96
N PRO A 129 -13.94 8.50 7.37
CA PRO A 129 -13.11 9.10 6.33
C PRO A 129 -11.74 9.51 6.91
N ASN A 130 -10.71 9.52 6.05
CA ASN A 130 -9.32 9.78 6.43
C ASN A 130 -8.79 8.80 7.49
N SER A 131 -8.99 7.51 7.23
CA SER A 131 -8.45 6.42 8.04
C SER A 131 -7.18 5.84 7.42
N ILE A 132 -6.22 5.52 8.27
CA ILE A 132 -5.00 4.79 7.92
C ILE A 132 -5.01 3.41 8.60
N ALA A 133 -4.60 2.38 7.87
CA ALA A 133 -4.33 1.07 8.45
C ALA A 133 -3.02 1.11 9.21
N VAL A 134 -3.01 0.52 10.41
CA VAL A 134 -1.80 0.41 11.22
C VAL A 134 -1.60 -1.03 11.71
N VAL A 135 -0.34 -1.48 11.70
CA VAL A 135 0.10 -2.79 12.17
C VAL A 135 1.10 -2.63 13.32
N PRO A 136 1.29 -3.63 14.19
CA PRO A 136 2.26 -3.54 15.26
C PRO A 136 3.68 -3.28 14.74
N LEU A 137 4.43 -2.44 15.44
CA LEU A 137 5.82 -2.16 15.09
C LEU A 137 6.65 -3.44 15.25
N ARG A 138 7.33 -3.84 14.18
CA ARG A 138 8.33 -4.90 14.18
C ARG A 138 9.71 -4.29 13.98
N THR A 139 10.69 -4.69 14.79
CA THR A 139 12.07 -4.29 14.58
C THR A 139 12.83 -5.35 13.78
N SER A 140 13.75 -4.90 12.93
CA SER A 140 14.69 -5.77 12.22
C SER A 140 15.92 -6.11 13.04
N PHE A 141 16.04 -5.54 14.25
CA PHE A 141 17.19 -5.65 15.15
C PHE A 141 16.77 -6.20 16.50
N GLY A 142 17.72 -6.77 17.22
CA GLY A 142 17.56 -7.08 18.63
C GLY A 142 17.37 -5.80 19.46
N ILE A 143 16.58 -5.90 20.53
CA ILE A 143 16.39 -4.84 21.53
C ILE A 143 16.94 -5.32 22.85
N VAL A 144 17.53 -4.42 23.62
CA VAL A 144 18.11 -4.72 24.92
C VAL A 144 17.58 -3.78 26.00
N ASP A 145 17.31 -4.31 27.19
CA ASP A 145 17.13 -3.50 28.40
C ASP A 145 18.50 -3.29 29.05
N ILE A 146 18.79 -2.07 29.47
CA ILE A 146 20.07 -1.70 30.05
C ILE A 146 19.83 -1.09 31.44
N THR A 147 20.58 -1.57 32.43
CA THR A 147 20.66 -0.98 33.77
C THR A 147 22.13 -0.82 34.14
N GLU A 148 22.55 0.38 34.52
CA GLU A 148 23.94 0.69 34.93
C GLU A 148 25.00 0.12 33.95
N ASN A 149 24.82 0.34 32.64
CA ASN A 149 25.69 -0.15 31.57
C ASN A 149 25.74 -1.69 31.40
N LYS A 150 24.85 -2.43 32.07
CA LYS A 150 24.73 -3.89 31.92
C LYS A 150 23.46 -4.20 31.13
N VAL A 151 23.59 -5.08 30.16
CA VAL A 151 22.43 -5.65 29.47
C VAL A 151 21.72 -6.58 30.44
N THR A 152 20.46 -6.28 30.75
CA THR A 152 19.64 -7.06 31.68
C THR A 152 18.67 -7.99 30.97
N ARG A 153 18.28 -7.65 29.72
CA ARG A 153 17.44 -8.48 28.83
C ARG A 153 17.81 -8.29 27.37
N PHE A 154 17.63 -9.32 26.56
CA PHE A 154 17.80 -9.26 25.11
C PHE A 154 16.59 -9.88 24.42
N TYR A 155 16.03 -9.16 23.45
CA TYR A 155 14.88 -9.58 22.66
C TYR A 155 15.27 -9.57 21.19
N GLU A 156 15.30 -10.73 20.53
CA GLU A 156 15.61 -10.81 19.11
C GLU A 156 14.39 -10.47 18.26
N LYS A 157 14.46 -9.37 17.52
CA LYS A 157 13.43 -8.89 16.57
C LYS A 157 12.00 -8.90 17.14
N PRO A 158 11.77 -8.33 18.32
CA PRO A 158 10.46 -8.38 18.94
C PRO A 158 9.42 -7.56 18.17
N THR A 159 8.16 -7.91 18.38
CA THR A 159 7.04 -7.01 18.07
C THR A 159 6.83 -6.06 19.24
N ILE A 160 6.86 -4.76 18.98
CA ILE A 160 6.65 -3.72 20.01
C ILE A 160 5.17 -3.33 19.98
N SER A 161 4.38 -3.90 20.89
CA SER A 161 2.90 -3.76 20.89
C SER A 161 2.42 -2.36 21.23
N GLU A 162 3.25 -1.52 21.84
CA GLU A 162 2.93 -0.15 22.25
C GLU A 162 2.96 0.82 21.06
N TYR A 163 3.69 0.49 19.99
CA TYR A 163 3.82 1.31 18.80
C TYR A 163 3.20 0.66 17.58
N TRP A 164 2.63 1.52 16.74
CA TRP A 164 1.95 1.12 15.53
C TRP A 164 2.65 1.73 14.31
N MET A 165 2.90 0.90 13.31
CA MET A 165 3.44 1.34 12.02
C MET A 165 2.31 1.65 11.05
N ASN A 166 2.52 2.64 10.19
CA ASN A 166 1.71 2.87 9.01
C ASN A 166 1.81 1.67 8.06
N ALA A 167 0.67 1.04 7.78
CA ALA A 167 0.61 -0.13 6.90
C ALA A 167 0.58 0.21 5.40
N GLY A 168 0.59 1.49 5.03
CA GLY A 168 0.56 1.92 3.63
C GLY A 168 -0.78 1.69 2.93
N ILE A 169 -1.87 1.57 3.67
CA ILE A 169 -3.23 1.48 3.12
C ILE A 169 -4.12 2.50 3.81
N TYR A 170 -4.83 3.29 3.01
CA TYR A 170 -5.60 4.43 3.46
C TYR A 170 -6.99 4.44 2.83
N TYR A 171 -7.96 4.97 3.55
CA TYR A 171 -9.26 5.38 3.02
C TYR A 171 -9.43 6.87 3.23
N LEU A 172 -9.34 7.63 2.16
CA LEU A 172 -9.22 9.08 2.20
C LEU A 172 -10.45 9.75 1.61
N SER A 173 -10.85 10.87 2.21
CA SER A 173 -11.88 11.72 1.64
C SER A 173 -11.31 12.60 0.52
N ARG A 174 -12.17 12.98 -0.41
CA ARG A 174 -11.85 13.94 -1.47
C ARG A 174 -11.32 15.26 -0.91
N GLU A 175 -11.79 15.66 0.26
CA GLU A 175 -11.39 16.91 0.89
C GLU A 175 -9.94 16.95 1.40
N ILE A 176 -9.36 15.80 1.75
CA ILE A 176 -7.97 15.74 2.27
C ILE A 176 -6.97 16.22 1.22
N THR A 177 -7.32 16.13 -0.07
CA THR A 177 -6.45 16.56 -1.18
C THR A 177 -6.12 18.06 -1.14
N LYS A 178 -6.94 18.87 -0.46
CA LYS A 178 -6.68 20.31 -0.23
C LYS A 178 -5.36 20.51 0.56
N TYR A 179 -5.00 19.55 1.39
CA TYR A 179 -3.79 19.58 2.23
C TYR A 179 -2.60 18.88 1.58
N MET A 180 -2.80 18.22 0.42
CA MET A 180 -1.72 17.48 -0.25
C MET A 180 -0.77 18.42 -1.00
N PRO A 181 0.54 18.18 -0.92
CA PRO A 181 1.52 18.95 -1.66
C PRO A 181 1.42 18.64 -3.17
N LYS A 182 1.84 19.58 -4.02
CA LYS A 182 2.03 19.30 -5.46
C LYS A 182 3.19 18.34 -5.71
N LYS A 183 4.21 18.37 -4.83
CA LYS A 183 5.37 17.48 -4.82
C LYS A 183 5.79 17.25 -3.37
N GLY A 184 5.93 16.00 -2.96
CA GLY A 184 6.29 15.58 -1.61
C GLY A 184 5.48 14.39 -1.13
N ASN A 185 5.87 13.84 0.01
CA ASN A 185 5.23 12.69 0.60
C ASN A 185 4.07 13.11 1.52
N ILE A 186 2.97 12.36 1.46
CA ILE A 186 1.79 12.57 2.30
C ILE A 186 2.14 12.37 3.79
N GLU A 187 3.05 11.45 4.08
CA GLU A 187 3.52 11.09 5.41
C GLU A 187 4.27 12.22 6.11
N ASN A 188 4.95 13.07 5.34
CA ASN A 188 5.74 14.20 5.88
C ASN A 188 4.99 15.54 5.85
N SER A 189 3.79 15.57 5.30
CA SER A 189 3.06 16.83 5.09
C SER A 189 1.60 16.73 5.57
N THR A 190 0.78 16.03 4.83
CA THR A 190 -0.68 15.97 5.03
C THR A 190 -1.06 15.20 6.29
N PHE A 191 -0.46 14.04 6.53
CA PHE A 191 -0.79 13.21 7.68
C PHE A 191 -0.44 13.90 9.01
N PRO A 192 0.76 14.47 9.21
CA PRO A 192 1.05 15.22 10.44
C PRO A 192 0.07 16.38 10.65
N LEU A 193 -0.22 17.16 9.61
CA LEU A 193 -1.17 18.25 9.69
C LEU A 193 -2.60 17.81 10.03
N CYS A 194 -3.05 16.69 9.44
CA CYS A 194 -4.38 16.14 9.72
C CYS A 194 -4.45 15.53 11.11
N ALA A 195 -3.37 14.90 11.58
CA ALA A 195 -3.27 14.33 12.92
C ALA A 195 -3.38 15.41 14.01
N THR A 196 -2.64 16.52 13.87
CA THR A 196 -2.72 17.64 14.83
C THR A 196 -4.10 18.30 14.87
N LYS A 197 -4.87 18.20 13.78
CA LYS A 197 -6.24 18.72 13.69
C LYS A 197 -7.32 17.71 14.07
N GLY A 198 -6.96 16.52 14.55
CA GLY A 198 -7.90 15.44 14.87
C GLY A 198 -8.69 14.91 13.65
N ARG A 199 -8.15 15.07 12.42
CA ARG A 199 -8.81 14.70 11.16
C ARG A 199 -8.23 13.45 10.52
N LEU A 200 -7.42 12.70 11.22
CA LEU A 200 -6.83 11.44 10.78
C LEU A 200 -7.18 10.35 11.80
N SER A 201 -7.79 9.27 11.35
CA SER A 201 -8.16 8.13 12.19
C SER A 201 -7.23 6.96 11.90
N ALA A 202 -7.05 6.05 12.86
CA ALA A 202 -6.30 4.81 12.68
C ALA A 202 -7.20 3.59 12.90
N VAL A 203 -7.03 2.56 12.06
CA VAL A 203 -7.63 1.25 12.26
C VAL A 203 -6.51 0.24 12.50
N LYS A 204 -6.58 -0.44 13.64
CA LYS A 204 -5.55 -1.37 14.11
C LYS A 204 -5.77 -2.77 13.56
N TYR A 205 -4.71 -3.37 13.00
CA TYR A 205 -4.70 -4.75 12.50
C TYR A 205 -3.60 -5.56 13.18
N PRO A 206 -3.81 -6.00 14.43
CA PRO A 206 -2.75 -6.61 15.25
C PRO A 206 -2.26 -7.97 14.75
N LYS A 207 -3.06 -8.67 13.94
CA LYS A 207 -2.79 -10.04 13.47
C LYS A 207 -2.68 -10.16 11.95
N ALA A 208 -2.74 -9.05 11.20
CA ALA A 208 -2.70 -9.10 9.75
C ALA A 208 -1.39 -9.71 9.24
N PHE A 209 -1.52 -10.51 8.18
CA PHE A 209 -0.40 -10.76 7.30
C PHE A 209 -0.08 -9.46 6.58
N TRP A 210 1.12 -8.95 6.76
CA TRP A 210 1.54 -7.69 6.17
C TRP A 210 3.04 -7.68 5.88
N HIS A 211 3.40 -7.33 4.66
CA HIS A 211 4.77 -7.16 4.20
C HIS A 211 4.88 -5.89 3.34
N SER A 212 5.97 -5.15 3.53
CA SER A 212 6.46 -4.14 2.60
C SER A 212 7.70 -4.70 1.91
N ILE A 213 7.71 -4.70 0.60
CA ILE A 213 8.78 -5.30 -0.21
C ILE A 213 9.78 -4.23 -0.59
N ASP A 214 10.85 -4.09 0.17
CA ASP A 214 11.87 -3.05 0.00
C ASP A 214 13.27 -3.58 -0.32
N SER A 215 13.52 -4.84 -0.01
CA SER A 215 14.80 -5.51 -0.20
C SER A 215 14.63 -6.94 -0.71
N HIS A 216 15.73 -7.57 -1.15
CA HIS A 216 15.73 -8.99 -1.53
C HIS A 216 15.29 -9.89 -0.38
N LYS A 217 15.67 -9.54 0.85
CA LYS A 217 15.25 -10.27 2.05
C LYS A 217 13.74 -10.23 2.24
N ASP A 218 13.10 -9.07 1.97
CA ASP A 218 11.64 -8.95 2.08
C ASP A 218 10.92 -9.83 1.05
N ILE A 219 11.50 -10.00 -0.15
CA ILE A 219 10.99 -10.92 -1.18
C ILE A 219 10.99 -12.36 -0.63
N GLU A 220 12.12 -12.80 -0.07
CA GLU A 220 12.24 -14.15 0.47
C GLU A 220 11.31 -14.41 1.66
N GLU A 221 11.26 -13.46 2.60
CA GLU A 221 10.41 -13.55 3.78
C GLU A 221 8.92 -13.54 3.41
N CYS A 222 8.52 -12.66 2.50
CA CYS A 222 7.14 -12.59 2.02
C CYS A 222 6.76 -13.89 1.29
N SER A 223 7.64 -14.40 0.41
CA SER A 223 7.43 -15.65 -0.33
C SER A 223 7.20 -16.83 0.60
N LYS A 224 8.04 -16.99 1.64
CA LYS A 224 7.88 -18.02 2.66
C LYS A 224 6.57 -17.88 3.43
N ASN A 225 6.22 -16.67 3.81
CA ASN A 225 5.03 -16.38 4.61
C ASN A 225 3.72 -16.51 3.82
N ILE A 226 3.72 -16.25 2.51
CA ILE A 226 2.58 -16.54 1.62
C ILE A 226 2.22 -18.02 1.70
N VAL A 227 3.21 -18.90 1.57
CA VAL A 227 3.01 -20.35 1.64
C VAL A 227 2.59 -20.78 3.05
N ALA A 228 3.30 -20.32 4.08
CA ALA A 228 3.06 -20.73 5.47
C ALA A 228 1.68 -20.30 6.00
N ARG A 229 1.12 -19.20 5.48
CA ARG A 229 -0.20 -18.66 5.88
C ARG A 229 -1.30 -18.95 4.88
N HIS A 230 -1.03 -19.72 3.83
CA HIS A 230 -2.00 -20.00 2.77
C HIS A 230 -2.62 -18.72 2.19
N TYR A 231 -1.80 -17.67 2.03
CA TYR A 231 -2.28 -16.38 1.52
C TYR A 231 -2.69 -16.47 0.03
N ASP A 232 -2.08 -17.32 -0.73
CA ASP A 232 -2.50 -17.68 -2.08
C ASP A 232 -3.94 -18.21 -2.10
N ASP A 233 -4.30 -19.10 -1.15
CA ASP A 233 -5.67 -19.56 -0.98
C ASP A 233 -6.63 -18.42 -0.69
N PHE A 234 -6.25 -17.49 0.18
CA PHE A 234 -7.05 -16.29 0.46
C PHE A 234 -7.30 -15.47 -0.81
N ILE A 235 -6.31 -15.32 -1.68
CA ILE A 235 -6.41 -14.51 -2.89
C ILE A 235 -7.13 -15.24 -4.04
N PHE A 236 -6.88 -16.53 -4.26
CA PHE A 236 -7.30 -17.26 -5.46
C PHE A 236 -8.52 -18.17 -5.26
N LYS A 237 -8.78 -18.67 -4.04
CA LYS A 237 -10.00 -19.45 -3.79
C LYS A 237 -11.23 -18.53 -3.74
N LYS A 238 -12.29 -18.97 -4.41
CA LYS A 238 -13.59 -18.29 -4.45
C LYS A 238 -14.34 -18.39 -3.14
#